data_7048bac81b801f3ed25e5f9f75c7e0ff
#
_entry.id   7048bac81b801f3ed25e5f9f75c7e0ff
#
_cell.length_a   1.000
_cell.length_b   1.000
_cell.length_c   1.000
_cell.angle_alpha   90.00
_cell.angle_beta   90.00
_cell.angle_gamma   90.00
#
_symmetry.space_group_name_H-M   'P 1'
#
loop_
_entity.id
_entity.type
_entity.pdbx_description
1 polymer ?
#
loop_
_entity_poly.entity_id
_entity_poly.type
_entity_poly.pdbx_seq_one_letter_code
_entity_poly.pdbx_strand_id
1 'polypeptide(L)' 'MKDYFRIEVTKGLWQDPWPGYFDNFVRHCNHRASENGWTLDTVINYELKPHGRLIKTKTQGWYLRWDNEKYHNLFVLRWS' A
#
# COMPACT_ATOMS: atom_id res chain seq x y z
N MET A 1 2.11 19.81 3.06
CA MET A 1 0.94 18.98 2.69
C MET A 1 0.85 17.82 3.65
N LYS A 2 -0.34 17.55 4.13
CA LYS A 2 -0.52 16.40 5.03
C LYS A 2 -0.54 15.10 4.25
N ASP A 3 0.18 14.10 4.75
CA ASP A 3 0.07 12.75 4.25
C ASP A 3 -1.09 12.10 4.98
N TYR A 4 -2.22 11.95 4.30
CA TYR A 4 -3.36 11.28 4.89
C TYR A 4 -3.10 9.77 4.91
N PHE A 5 -3.22 9.18 6.10
CA PHE A 5 -3.24 7.72 6.23
C PHE A 5 -2.03 7.02 5.64
N ARG A 6 -0.88 7.51 6.01
CA ARG A 6 0.39 6.94 5.61
C ARG A 6 0.54 5.54 6.22
N ILE A 7 0.75 4.54 5.37
CA ILE A 7 1.03 3.17 5.80
C ILE A 7 2.37 2.76 5.22
N GLU A 8 3.29 2.38 6.08
CA GLU A 8 4.61 1.95 5.63
C GLU A 8 4.53 0.55 5.03
N VAL A 9 4.97 0.42 3.79
CA VAL A 9 4.96 -0.86 3.07
C VAL A 9 6.15 -1.72 3.45
N THR A 10 7.31 -1.09 3.60
CA THR A 10 8.51 -1.78 4.03
C THR A 10 8.63 -1.64 5.54
N LYS A 11 8.58 -2.75 6.26
CA LYS A 11 8.72 -2.69 7.70
C LYS A 11 9.99 -3.40 8.13
N GLY A 12 10.64 -2.85 9.15
CA GLY A 12 11.79 -3.48 9.77
C GLY A 12 11.36 -4.55 10.75
N LEU A 13 12.33 -5.28 11.26
CA LEU A 13 12.08 -6.37 12.20
C LEU A 13 11.45 -5.89 13.51
N TRP A 14 11.63 -4.63 13.84
CA TRP A 14 11.22 -4.06 15.12
C TRP A 14 9.86 -3.37 15.10
N GLN A 15 9.21 -3.33 13.93
CA GLN A 15 7.93 -2.64 13.79
C GLN A 15 6.79 -3.56 14.15
N ASP A 16 5.67 -2.96 14.59
CA ASP A 16 4.45 -3.69 14.85
C ASP A 16 3.92 -4.34 13.58
N PRO A 17 3.19 -5.46 13.70
CA PRO A 17 2.57 -6.08 12.55
C PRO A 17 1.63 -5.12 11.81
N TRP A 18 1.51 -5.30 10.50
CA TRP A 18 0.55 -4.53 9.72
C TRP A 18 -0.89 -4.86 10.14
N PRO A 19 -1.80 -3.90 10.01
CA PRO A 19 -3.23 -4.21 10.14
C PRO A 19 -3.64 -5.32 9.17
N GLY A 20 -4.66 -6.09 9.57
CA GLY A 20 -5.11 -7.22 8.75
C GLY A 20 -5.50 -6.84 7.33
N TYR A 21 -6.20 -5.71 7.16
CA TYR A 21 -6.58 -5.27 5.81
C TYR A 21 -5.37 -4.98 4.95
N PHE A 22 -4.32 -4.45 5.52
CA PHE A 22 -3.11 -4.14 4.77
C PHE A 22 -2.37 -5.41 4.37
N ASP A 23 -2.31 -6.38 5.28
CA ASP A 23 -1.70 -7.68 4.97
C ASP A 23 -2.44 -8.36 3.80
N ASN A 24 -3.76 -8.31 3.80
CA ASN A 24 -4.57 -8.85 2.71
C ASN A 24 -4.23 -8.17 1.38
N PHE A 25 -4.09 -6.86 1.40
CA PHE A 25 -3.75 -6.10 0.21
C PHE A 25 -2.37 -6.49 -0.32
N VAL A 26 -1.38 -6.56 0.54
CA VAL A 26 -0.01 -6.90 0.13
C VAL A 26 0.06 -8.32 -0.43
N ARG A 27 -0.64 -9.27 0.17
CA ARG A 27 -0.70 -10.64 -0.34
C ARG A 27 -1.30 -10.70 -1.74
N HIS A 28 -2.39 -9.95 -1.96
CA HIS A 28 -3.01 -9.86 -3.27
C HIS A 28 -2.04 -9.30 -4.31
N CYS A 29 -1.33 -8.22 -3.96
CA CYS A 29 -0.38 -7.59 -4.87
C CYS A 29 0.79 -8.52 -5.19
N ASN A 30 1.32 -9.23 -4.21
CA ASN A 30 2.39 -10.19 -4.44
C ASN A 30 1.96 -11.32 -5.37
N HIS A 31 0.75 -11.81 -5.19
CA HIS A 31 0.21 -12.87 -6.04
C HIS A 31 0.08 -12.39 -7.49
N ARG A 32 -0.49 -11.21 -7.69
CA ARG A 32 -0.63 -10.65 -9.03
C ARG A 32 0.70 -10.36 -9.69
N ALA A 33 1.66 -9.85 -8.93
CA ALA A 33 3.00 -9.59 -9.46
C ALA A 33 3.64 -10.89 -9.95
N SER A 34 3.53 -11.95 -9.17
CA SER A 34 4.08 -13.25 -9.53
C SER A 34 3.40 -13.82 -10.78
N GLU A 35 2.07 -13.76 -10.85
CA GLU A 35 1.33 -14.31 -11.98
C GLU A 35 1.63 -13.60 -13.30
N ASN A 36 1.84 -12.28 -13.26
CA ASN A 36 1.97 -11.47 -14.46
C ASN A 36 3.40 -11.07 -14.78
N GLY A 37 4.35 -11.44 -13.93
CA GLY A 37 5.75 -11.04 -14.12
C GLY A 37 5.97 -9.55 -13.89
N TRP A 38 5.10 -8.89 -13.14
CA TRP A 38 5.21 -7.49 -12.80
C TRP A 38 5.96 -7.31 -11.49
N THR A 39 6.52 -6.12 -11.29
CA THR A 39 7.13 -5.78 -10.01
C THR A 39 6.03 -5.43 -9.00
N LEU A 40 6.33 -5.61 -7.71
CA LEU A 40 5.36 -5.33 -6.65
C LEU A 40 4.90 -3.87 -6.66
N ASP A 41 5.83 -2.94 -6.85
CA ASP A 41 5.49 -1.52 -6.86
C ASP A 41 4.56 -1.17 -8.02
N THR A 42 4.76 -1.79 -9.18
CA THR A 42 3.86 -1.59 -10.32
C THR A 42 2.44 -2.04 -9.99
N VAL A 43 2.30 -3.22 -9.37
CA VAL A 43 0.99 -3.75 -9.00
C VAL A 43 0.31 -2.87 -7.95
N ILE A 44 1.07 -2.45 -6.94
CA ILE A 44 0.52 -1.59 -5.89
C ILE A 44 -0.03 -0.30 -6.48
N ASN A 45 0.73 0.37 -7.33
CA ASN A 45 0.26 1.60 -7.97
C ASN A 45 -0.97 1.37 -8.83
N TYR A 46 -1.00 0.26 -9.55
CA TYR A 46 -2.16 -0.09 -10.37
C TYR A 46 -3.42 -0.26 -9.53
N GLU A 47 -3.31 -0.97 -8.42
CA GLU A 47 -4.45 -1.24 -7.55
C GLU A 47 -4.93 0.01 -6.80
N LEU A 48 -4.07 0.98 -6.57
CA LEU A 48 -4.43 2.19 -5.84
C LEU A 48 -5.05 3.28 -6.72
N LYS A 49 -4.83 3.22 -8.03
CA LYS A 49 -5.33 4.26 -8.94
C LYS A 49 -6.85 4.40 -8.86
N PRO A 50 -7.38 5.59 -9.15
CA PRO A 50 -6.64 6.82 -9.45
C PRO A 50 -6.33 7.68 -8.22
N HIS A 51 -6.81 7.31 -7.04
CA HIS A 51 -6.82 8.18 -5.88
C HIS A 51 -5.76 7.84 -4.83
N GLY A 52 -5.01 6.79 -5.05
CA GLY A 52 -3.92 6.42 -4.16
C GLY A 52 -2.65 6.16 -4.95
N ARG A 53 -1.52 6.20 -4.26
CA ARG A 53 -0.23 5.96 -4.89
C ARG A 53 0.78 5.42 -3.89
N LEU A 54 1.77 4.72 -4.42
CA LEU A 54 2.92 4.29 -3.64
C LEU A 54 4.01 5.35 -3.73
N ILE A 55 4.50 5.78 -2.58
CA ILE A 55 5.61 6.73 -2.50
C ILE A 55 6.83 5.97 -2.03
N LYS A 56 7.89 6.01 -2.83
CA LYS A 56 9.15 5.36 -2.51
C LYS A 56 10.17 6.42 -2.08
N THR A 57 10.74 6.25 -0.89
CA THR A 57 11.77 7.15 -0.40
C THR A 57 13.07 6.38 -0.17
N LYS A 58 14.19 7.11 -0.15
CA LYS A 58 15.49 6.48 0.07
C LYS A 58 15.78 6.22 1.54
N THR A 59 15.20 7.02 2.42
CA THR A 59 15.54 6.99 3.84
C THR A 59 14.42 6.51 4.75
N GLN A 60 13.17 6.66 4.32
CA GLN A 60 12.01 6.37 5.15
C GLN A 60 11.21 5.15 4.69
N GLY A 61 11.70 4.44 3.67
CA GLY A 61 11.01 3.29 3.13
C GLY A 61 9.87 3.67 2.20
N TRP A 62 8.99 2.73 1.95
CA TRP A 62 7.86 2.91 1.05
C TRP A 62 6.59 3.09 1.87
N TYR A 63 5.68 3.95 1.40
CA TYR A 63 4.39 4.11 2.07
C TYR A 63 3.30 4.42 1.06
N LEU A 64 2.06 4.17 1.47
CA LEU A 64 0.89 4.45 0.64
C LEU A 64 0.30 5.80 1.02
N ARG A 65 -0.25 6.47 0.01
CA ARG A 65 -0.84 7.79 0.19
C ARG A 65 -2.11 7.88 -0.64
N TRP A 66 -3.14 8.50 -0.09
CA TRP A 66 -4.41 8.73 -0.78
C TRP A 66 -4.70 10.21 -0.90
N ASP A 67 -5.48 10.58 -1.92
CA ASP A 67 -5.83 11.98 -2.17
C ASP A 67 -6.64 12.57 -1.03
N ASN A 68 -7.52 11.76 -0.41
CA ASN A 68 -8.22 12.19 0.79
C ASN A 68 -8.70 10.99 1.60
N GLU A 69 -9.25 11.28 2.78
CA GLU A 69 -9.69 10.27 3.74
C GLU A 69 -10.72 9.30 3.18
N LYS A 70 -11.59 9.79 2.32
CA LYS A 70 -12.64 8.96 1.71
C LYS A 70 -12.04 7.75 0.99
N TYR A 71 -10.97 7.97 0.23
CA TYR A 71 -10.36 6.88 -0.55
C TYR A 71 -9.61 5.90 0.34
N HIS A 72 -9.01 6.39 1.41
CA HIS A 72 -8.42 5.51 2.40
C HIS A 72 -9.48 4.61 3.05
N ASN A 73 -10.61 5.20 3.43
CA ASN A 73 -11.69 4.42 4.05
C ASN A 73 -12.24 3.35 3.12
N LEU A 74 -12.39 3.66 1.85
CA LEU A 74 -12.81 2.68 0.86
C LEU A 74 -11.78 1.55 0.71
N PHE A 75 -10.51 1.89 0.78
CA PHE A 75 -9.43 0.90 0.74
C PHE A 75 -9.54 -0.06 1.93
N VAL A 76 -9.73 0.48 3.14
CA VAL A 76 -9.85 -0.34 4.34
C VAL A 76 -11.04 -1.29 4.21
N LEU A 77 -12.19 -0.80 3.75
CA LEU A 77 -13.37 -1.63 3.56
C LEU A 77 -13.15 -2.74 2.55
N ARG A 78 -12.47 -2.43 1.45
CA ARG A 78 -12.23 -3.40 0.39
C ARG A 78 -11.37 -4.57 0.85
N TRP A 79 -10.38 -4.28 1.69
CA TRP A 79 -9.36 -5.28 2.05
C TRP A 79 -9.55 -5.86 3.46
N SER A 80 -10.61 -5.47 4.14
CA SER A 80 -10.92 -6.02 5.47
C SER A 80 -11.34 -7.47 5.43
#